data_da59fb399b39d595ea6eeb122f121a51
#
_entry.id   da59fb399b39d595ea6eeb122f121a51
#
_cell.length_a   1.000
_cell.length_b   1.000
_cell.length_c   1.000
_cell.angle_alpha   90.00
_cell.angle_beta   90.00
_cell.angle_gamma   90.00
#
_symmetry.space_group_name_H-M   'P 1'
#
loop_
_entity.id
_entity.type
_entity.pdbx_description
1 polymer ?
#
loop_
_entity_poly.entity_id
_entity_poly.type
_entity_poly.pdbx_seq_one_letter_code
_entity_poly.pdbx_strand_id
1 'polypeptide(L)'
;MNEPAIHRTLLIKHVTGRFLLDSRKLGGGFRFSLQEKAGRWVVEASGVEPDVIREVLRLSDELNLFYFEEDTTAGTLRKWWLYDKDTPEVTGHEAEGTLTLSLDTRTPYSNENTNIPM
;
A
#
# COMPACT_ATOMS: atom_id res chain seq x y z
N MET A 1 27.11 -14.35 2.71
CA MET A 1 25.78 -14.67 2.38
C MET A 1 24.94 -13.42 2.17
N ASN A 2 24.32 -13.33 1.08
CA ASN A 2 23.61 -12.11 0.74
C ASN A 2 22.14 -12.34 0.75
N GLU A 3 21.46 -11.63 1.62
CA GLU A 3 20.03 -11.59 1.55
C GLU A 3 19.63 -10.70 0.38
N PRO A 4 18.51 -11.00 -0.25
CA PRO A 4 18.00 -10.11 -1.28
C PRO A 4 17.74 -8.74 -0.65
N ALA A 5 18.30 -7.74 -1.26
CA ALA A 5 18.11 -6.36 -0.79
C ALA A 5 16.83 -5.79 -1.40
N ILE A 6 15.71 -6.34 -1.00
CA ILE A 6 14.41 -5.92 -1.52
C ILE A 6 13.77 -4.96 -0.53
N HIS A 7 13.53 -3.74 -0.99
CA HIS A 7 12.83 -2.72 -0.22
C HIS A 7 11.40 -2.62 -0.73
N ARG A 8 10.46 -2.73 0.17
CA ARG A 8 9.04 -2.66 -0.16
C ARG A 8 8.47 -1.37 0.39
N THR A 9 7.67 -0.71 -0.42
CA THR A 9 7.03 0.54 -0.05
C THR A 9 5.54 0.44 -0.28
N LEU A 10 4.77 0.92 0.68
CA LEU A 10 3.32 1.03 0.58
C LEU A 10 2.93 2.48 0.74
N LEU A 11 2.19 3.00 -0.21
CA LEU A 11 1.58 4.32 -0.13
C LEU A 11 0.08 4.15 -0.18
N ILE A 12 -0.61 4.79 0.75
CA ILE A 12 -2.07 4.89 0.70
C ILE A 12 -2.38 6.37 0.51
N LYS A 13 -3.04 6.69 -0.59
CA LYS A 13 -3.35 8.07 -0.95
C LYS A 13 -4.85 8.25 -1.11
N HIS A 14 -5.32 9.42 -0.76
CA HIS A 14 -6.66 9.85 -1.13
C HIS A 14 -6.68 10.17 -2.62
N VAL A 15 -7.84 10.04 -3.27
CA VAL A 15 -7.95 10.29 -4.70
C VAL A 15 -7.54 11.71 -5.10
N THR A 16 -7.53 12.65 -4.15
CA THR A 16 -7.03 14.00 -4.40
C THR A 16 -5.51 14.08 -4.43
N GLY A 17 -4.81 12.97 -4.13
CA GLY A 17 -3.36 12.94 -4.08
C GLY A 17 -2.78 13.10 -2.69
N ARG A 18 -3.59 13.34 -1.67
CA ARG A 18 -3.10 13.49 -0.30
C ARG A 18 -2.62 12.16 0.24
N PHE A 19 -1.43 12.15 0.83
CA PHE A 19 -0.89 10.94 1.45
C PHE A 19 -1.59 10.68 2.78
N LEU A 20 -2.11 9.48 2.93
CA LEU A 20 -2.68 9.02 4.20
C LEU A 20 -1.70 8.14 4.95
N LEU A 21 -0.91 7.35 4.22
CA LEU A 21 0.13 6.51 4.80
C LEU A 21 1.29 6.41 3.82
N ASP A 22 2.50 6.59 4.33
CA ASP A 22 3.71 6.44 3.54
C ASP A 22 4.70 5.62 4.37
N SER A 23 4.91 4.37 3.97
CA SER A 23 5.74 3.46 4.76
C SER A 23 7.20 3.91 4.84
N ARG A 24 7.65 4.75 3.89
CA ARG A 24 9.02 5.25 3.90
C ARG A 24 9.29 6.22 5.05
N LYS A 25 8.23 6.78 5.63
CA LYS A 25 8.33 7.76 6.71
C LYS A 25 8.04 7.15 8.08
N LEU A 26 7.74 5.86 8.12
CA LEU A 26 7.37 5.19 9.37
C LEU A 26 8.54 4.43 9.93
N GLY A 27 8.57 4.32 11.24
CA GLY A 27 9.67 3.67 11.93
C GLY A 27 9.59 2.15 11.89
N GLY A 28 10.50 1.50 12.60
CA GLY A 28 10.64 0.06 12.58
C GLY A 28 9.48 -0.73 13.15
N GLY A 29 8.53 -0.05 13.80
CA GLY A 29 7.33 -0.73 14.30
C GLY A 29 6.26 -0.96 13.25
N PHE A 30 6.38 -0.34 12.09
CA PHE A 30 5.42 -0.51 11.02
C PHE A 30 5.78 -1.71 10.16
N ARG A 31 4.78 -2.56 9.87
CA ARG A 31 4.96 -3.71 8.99
C ARG A 31 3.73 -3.86 8.11
N PHE A 32 3.93 -4.38 6.92
CA PHE A 32 2.80 -4.69 6.05
C PHE A 32 3.12 -5.89 5.17
N SER A 33 2.07 -6.52 4.67
CA SER A 33 2.18 -7.56 3.67
C SER A 33 1.14 -7.33 2.59
N LEU A 34 1.43 -7.84 1.39
CA LEU A 34 0.51 -7.83 0.27
C LEU A 34 0.38 -9.25 -0.23
N GLN A 35 -0.83 -9.78 -0.27
CA GLN A 35 -1.08 -11.15 -0.69
C GLN A 35 -2.32 -11.21 -1.57
N GLU A 36 -2.33 -12.15 -2.48
CA GLU A 36 -3.53 -12.44 -3.25
C GLU A 36 -4.32 -13.53 -2.51
N LYS A 37 -5.58 -13.25 -2.23
CA LYS A 37 -6.47 -14.19 -1.56
C LYS A 37 -7.82 -14.18 -2.26
N ALA A 38 -8.25 -15.34 -2.77
CA ALA A 38 -9.57 -15.49 -3.39
C ALA A 38 -9.80 -14.47 -4.52
N GLY A 39 -8.77 -14.21 -5.31
CA GLY A 39 -8.87 -13.29 -6.43
C GLY A 39 -8.82 -11.82 -6.05
N ARG A 40 -8.53 -11.51 -4.80
CA ARG A 40 -8.40 -10.14 -4.33
C ARG A 40 -7.00 -9.89 -3.79
N TRP A 41 -6.60 -8.64 -3.80
CA TRP A 41 -5.29 -8.21 -3.28
C TRP A 41 -5.50 -7.66 -1.88
N VAL A 42 -4.88 -8.29 -0.90
CA VAL A 42 -5.10 -7.97 0.51
C VAL A 42 -3.82 -7.38 1.08
N VAL A 43 -3.93 -6.18 1.61
CA VAL A 43 -2.86 -5.51 2.34
C VAL A 43 -3.19 -5.60 3.82
N GLU A 44 -2.25 -6.14 4.60
CA GLU A 44 -2.38 -6.20 6.05
C GLU A 44 -1.23 -5.39 6.65
N ALA A 45 -1.56 -4.42 7.47
CA ALA A 45 -0.58 -3.52 8.06
C ALA A 45 -0.72 -3.51 9.57
N SER A 46 0.41 -3.38 10.25
CA SER A 46 0.45 -3.24 11.71
C SER A 46 1.42 -2.14 12.10
N GLY A 47 1.30 -1.67 13.34
CA GLY A 47 2.09 -0.53 13.78
C GLY A 47 1.59 0.77 13.17
N VAL A 48 0.29 0.85 12.88
CA VAL A 48 -0.34 2.02 12.26
C VAL A 48 -0.90 2.91 13.37
N GLU A 49 -0.67 4.21 13.25
CA GLU A 49 -1.20 5.17 14.23
C GLU A 49 -2.73 5.19 14.18
N PRO A 50 -3.40 5.31 15.33
CA PRO A 50 -4.86 5.32 15.37
C PRO A 50 -5.48 6.40 14.49
N ASP A 51 -4.86 7.58 14.44
CA ASP A 51 -5.37 8.67 13.60
C ASP A 51 -5.37 8.29 12.12
N VAL A 52 -4.34 7.59 11.67
CA VAL A 52 -4.23 7.14 10.29
C VAL A 52 -5.30 6.10 9.99
N ILE A 53 -5.50 5.15 10.91
CA ILE A 53 -6.53 4.13 10.75
C ILE A 53 -7.90 4.79 10.59
N ARG A 54 -8.19 5.74 11.47
CA ARG A 54 -9.47 6.44 11.47
C ARG A 54 -9.71 7.18 10.16
N GLU A 55 -8.66 7.83 9.65
CA GLU A 55 -8.78 8.60 8.42
C GLU A 55 -8.93 7.69 7.21
N VAL A 56 -8.20 6.58 7.17
CA VAL A 56 -8.33 5.61 6.06
C VAL A 56 -9.73 5.01 6.06
N LEU A 57 -10.27 4.67 7.22
CA LEU A 57 -11.63 4.14 7.31
C LEU A 57 -12.66 5.18 6.84
N ARG A 58 -12.47 6.43 7.22
CA ARG A 58 -13.40 7.50 6.85
C ARG A 58 -13.41 7.72 5.33
N LEU A 59 -12.27 7.52 4.68
CA LEU A 59 -12.12 7.78 3.24
C LEU A 59 -12.04 6.50 2.42
N SER A 60 -12.57 5.40 2.95
CA SER A 60 -12.34 4.07 2.38
C SER A 60 -12.84 3.87 0.96
N ASP A 61 -13.76 4.69 0.48
CA ASP A 61 -14.26 4.61 -0.89
C ASP A 61 -13.48 5.52 -1.85
N GLU A 62 -12.45 6.21 -1.37
CA GLU A 62 -11.70 7.17 -2.16
C GLU A 62 -10.19 6.93 -2.05
N LEU A 63 -9.77 5.68 -2.06
CA LEU A 63 -8.37 5.32 -1.83
C LEU A 63 -7.71 4.83 -3.10
N ASN A 64 -6.45 5.22 -3.25
CA ASN A 64 -5.53 4.60 -4.19
C ASN A 64 -4.31 4.12 -3.42
N LEU A 65 -3.91 2.88 -3.69
CA LEU A 65 -2.74 2.31 -3.06
C LEU A 65 -1.66 2.11 -4.10
N PHE A 66 -0.42 2.36 -3.70
CA PHE A 66 0.74 2.10 -4.54
C PHE A 66 1.70 1.22 -3.79
N TYR A 67 2.19 0.20 -4.46
CA TYR A 67 3.10 -0.77 -3.88
C TYR A 67 4.34 -0.86 -4.77
N PHE A 68 5.51 -0.72 -4.16
CA PHE A 68 6.78 -0.75 -4.88
C PHE A 68 7.66 -1.85 -4.31
N GLU A 69 8.38 -2.54 -5.20
CA GLU A 69 9.45 -3.45 -4.83
C GLU A 69 10.72 -3.01 -5.52
N GLU A 70 11.69 -2.60 -4.74
CA GLU A 70 13.00 -2.24 -5.26
C GLU A 70 14.01 -3.31 -4.88
N ASP A 71 14.62 -3.92 -5.89
CA ASP A 71 15.72 -4.86 -5.68
C ASP A 71 17.03 -4.10 -5.93
N THR A 72 17.70 -3.71 -4.85
CA THR A 72 18.91 -2.90 -4.96
C THR A 72 20.09 -3.71 -5.49
N THR A 73 20.06 -5.05 -5.34
CA THR A 73 21.10 -5.90 -5.89
C THR A 73 21.01 -6.00 -7.39
N ALA A 74 19.80 -6.19 -7.91
CA ALA A 74 19.58 -6.29 -9.35
C ALA A 74 19.40 -4.94 -10.02
N GLY A 75 19.19 -3.88 -9.25
CA GLY A 75 18.93 -2.55 -9.80
C GLY A 75 17.57 -2.43 -10.46
N THR A 76 16.59 -3.18 -10.01
CA THR A 76 15.25 -3.19 -10.60
C THR A 76 14.24 -2.56 -9.65
N LEU A 77 13.20 -1.97 -10.23
CA LEU A 77 12.10 -1.38 -9.48
C LEU A 77 10.81 -1.80 -10.15
N ARG A 78 9.92 -2.38 -9.37
CA ARG A 78 8.59 -2.77 -9.83
C ARG A 78 7.56 -1.97 -9.06
N LYS A 79 6.55 -1.50 -9.78
CA LYS A 79 5.51 -0.64 -9.23
C LYS A 79 4.15 -1.17 -9.61
N TRP A 80 3.24 -1.14 -8.66
CA TRP A 80 1.86 -1.56 -8.88
C TRP A 80 0.92 -0.53 -8.27
N TRP A 81 -0.18 -0.32 -8.97
CA TRP A 81 -1.30 0.48 -8.49
C TRP A 81 -2.40 -0.50 -8.10
N LEU A 82 -2.87 -0.38 -6.86
CA LEU A 82 -3.95 -1.21 -6.35
C LEU A 82 -5.17 -0.34 -6.14
N TYR A 83 -6.29 -0.79 -6.65
CA TYR A 83 -7.54 -0.06 -6.51
C TYR A 83 -8.70 -1.04 -6.56
N ASP A 84 -9.89 -0.53 -6.23
CA ASP A 84 -11.11 -1.32 -6.34
C ASP A 84 -12.04 -0.62 -7.32
N LYS A 85 -12.64 -1.38 -8.21
CA LYS A 85 -13.55 -0.82 -9.22
C LYS A 85 -14.85 -0.35 -8.61
N ASP A 86 -15.18 -0.86 -7.43
CA ASP A 86 -16.29 -0.38 -6.63
C ASP A 86 -15.74 0.30 -5.38
N THR A 87 -15.85 -0.38 -4.25
CA THR A 87 -15.38 0.14 -2.96
C THR A 87 -14.45 -0.88 -2.33
N PRO A 88 -13.24 -0.48 -1.96
CA PRO A 88 -12.34 -1.38 -1.23
C PRO A 88 -12.98 -1.81 0.08
N GLU A 89 -12.67 -3.04 0.47
CA GLU A 89 -13.05 -3.51 1.80
C GLU A 89 -11.95 -3.12 2.76
N VAL A 90 -12.27 -2.28 3.72
CA VAL A 90 -11.29 -1.76 4.67
C VAL A 90 -11.77 -2.02 6.07
N THR A 91 -10.90 -2.64 6.88
CA THR A 91 -11.15 -2.83 8.31
C THR A 91 -9.93 -2.34 9.08
N GLY A 92 -10.17 -1.86 10.29
CA GLY A 92 -9.08 -1.38 11.11
C GLY A 92 -9.42 -1.46 12.58
N HIS A 93 -8.38 -1.59 13.40
CA HIS A 93 -8.50 -1.69 14.85
C HIS A 93 -7.53 -0.70 15.47
N GLU A 94 -8.04 0.44 15.93
CA GLU A 94 -7.20 1.53 16.44
C GLU A 94 -6.38 1.09 17.65
N ALA A 95 -6.98 0.32 18.54
CA ALA A 95 -6.28 -0.12 19.75
C ALA A 95 -5.13 -1.05 19.44
N GLU A 96 -5.21 -1.78 18.36
CA GLU A 96 -4.19 -2.75 17.96
C GLU A 96 -3.21 -2.19 16.93
N GLY A 97 -3.55 -1.06 16.33
CA GLY A 97 -2.72 -0.48 15.30
C GLY A 97 -2.71 -1.27 14.00
N THR A 98 -3.81 -1.99 13.70
CA THR A 98 -3.88 -2.83 12.50
C THR A 98 -4.87 -2.27 11.50
N LEU A 99 -4.57 -2.53 10.22
CA LEU A 99 -5.38 -2.05 9.10
C LEU A 99 -5.32 -3.10 8.01
N THR A 100 -6.47 -3.47 7.48
CA THR A 100 -6.57 -4.45 6.40
C THR A 100 -7.38 -3.86 5.25
N LEU A 101 -6.81 -3.92 4.04
CA LEU A 101 -7.47 -3.42 2.84
C LEU A 101 -7.52 -4.53 1.80
N SER A 102 -8.70 -4.73 1.21
CA SER A 102 -8.91 -5.73 0.17
C SER A 102 -9.42 -5.03 -1.08
N LEU A 103 -8.70 -5.23 -2.19
CA LEU A 103 -8.98 -4.55 -3.45
C LEU A 103 -9.03 -5.57 -4.58
N ASP A 104 -9.79 -5.29 -5.62
CA ASP A 104 -10.01 -6.26 -6.69
C ASP A 104 -8.99 -6.15 -7.82
N THR A 105 -8.21 -5.08 -7.90
CA THR A 105 -7.36 -4.83 -9.06
C THR A 105 -5.94 -4.43 -8.66
N ARG A 106 -4.97 -5.06 -9.31
CA ARG A 106 -3.57 -4.67 -9.22
C ARG A 106 -3.04 -4.48 -10.65
N THR A 107 -2.56 -3.30 -10.94
CA THR A 107 -2.06 -2.96 -12.27
C THR A 107 -0.60 -2.55 -12.18
N PRO A 108 0.30 -3.23 -12.89
CA PRO A 108 1.69 -2.79 -12.95
C PRO A 108 1.79 -1.52 -13.79
N TYR A 109 2.75 -0.68 -13.44
CA TYR A 109 3.00 0.52 -14.25
C TYR A 109 4.48 0.86 -14.22
N SER A 110 4.89 1.69 -15.19
CA SER A 110 6.28 2.10 -15.33
C SER A 110 6.32 3.59 -15.66
N ASN A 111 7.24 4.30 -15.02
CA ASN A 111 7.44 5.71 -15.33
C ASN A 111 8.00 5.92 -16.72
N GLU A 112 8.61 4.89 -17.31
CA GLU A 112 9.22 5.01 -18.63
C GLU A 112 8.19 5.07 -19.75
N ASN A 113 7.09 4.35 -19.58
CA ASN A 113 6.10 4.18 -20.64
C ASN A 113 4.82 4.93 -20.37
N THR A 114 4.74 5.62 -19.27
CA THR A 114 3.51 6.28 -18.88
C THR A 114 3.86 7.62 -18.29
N ASN A 115 2.98 8.57 -18.45
CA ASN A 115 3.10 9.85 -17.77
C ASN A 115 2.24 9.88 -16.54
N ILE A 116 2.22 8.77 -15.81
CA ILE A 116 1.42 8.68 -14.60
C ILE A 116 2.07 9.56 -13.54
N PRO A 117 1.38 10.59 -13.08
CA PRO A 117 1.90 11.43 -12.01
C PRO A 117 1.90 10.63 -10.71
N MET A 118 2.97 10.82 -9.99
CA MET A 118 3.13 10.18 -8.69
C MET A 118 2.81 11.14 -7.58
#